data_57447dd258bee5988a8948332a9eb550
#
_entry.id   57447dd258bee5988a8948332a9eb550
#
_cell.length_a   1.000
_cell.length_b   1.000
_cell.length_c   1.000
_cell.angle_alpha   90.00
_cell.angle_beta   90.00
_cell.angle_gamma   90.00
#
_symmetry.space_group_name_H-M   'P 1'
#
loop_
_entity.id
_entity.type
_entity.pdbx_description
1 polymer ?
#
loop_
_entity_poly.entity_id
_entity_poly.type
_entity_poly.pdbx_seq_one_letter_code
_entity_poly.pdbx_strand_id
1 'polypeptide(L)'
;MAARYTFIPVSHLPKIELNPILGPEVWLNIVVDGKVHTWYSVSNYGRVASHIMARALGRGSGCERFINPDQYNLLKGKINYQSDGKNIACVEHMLLFPSDFFTDYSYAVHPSSVNGNVTRTVKQHSLVIDTHHSIDKHPPSRLIDCWDTIPEVAKQWIRETAVINHIDHDPCNNILVNLERCTQRDNIRAAVKFYGGSFQKNNKCSTKKIKLEKKKERGSLDFLL
;
A
#
# COMPACT_ATOMS: atom_id res chain seq x y z
N MET A 1 21.36 -6.93 2.35
CA MET A 1 21.40 -7.60 1.03
C MET A 1 21.17 -6.57 -0.03
N ALA A 2 22.00 -6.51 -1.08
CA ALA A 2 21.82 -5.58 -2.18
C ALA A 2 20.55 -5.95 -2.95
N ALA A 3 19.64 -4.98 -3.16
CA ALA A 3 18.48 -5.14 -4.01
C ALA A 3 18.97 -5.58 -5.41
N ARG A 4 18.57 -6.74 -5.85
CA ARG A 4 18.87 -7.16 -7.22
C ARG A 4 17.98 -6.35 -8.15
N TYR A 5 18.60 -5.51 -8.96
CA TYR A 5 17.90 -4.78 -10.02
C TYR A 5 17.35 -5.79 -11.02
N THR A 6 16.05 -5.76 -11.24
CA THR A 6 15.45 -6.51 -12.34
C THR A 6 15.50 -5.62 -13.57
N PHE A 7 16.29 -6.02 -14.56
CA PHE A 7 16.37 -5.28 -15.81
C PHE A 7 15.15 -5.61 -16.66
N ILE A 8 14.20 -4.69 -16.72
CA ILE A 8 13.08 -4.76 -17.67
C ILE A 8 13.53 -3.99 -18.92
N PRO A 9 13.58 -4.66 -20.11
CA PRO A 9 13.96 -3.98 -21.35
C PRO A 9 13.01 -2.82 -21.65
N VAL A 10 13.51 -1.59 -21.56
CA VAL A 10 12.73 -0.35 -21.73
C VAL A 10 12.09 -0.26 -23.13
N SER A 11 12.68 -0.92 -24.12
CA SER A 11 12.19 -0.93 -25.51
C SER A 11 10.79 -1.56 -25.68
N HIS A 12 10.36 -2.41 -24.75
CA HIS A 12 9.06 -3.10 -24.83
C HIS A 12 8.00 -2.48 -23.91
N LEU A 13 8.37 -1.49 -23.10
CA LEU A 13 7.43 -0.81 -22.22
C LEU A 13 6.63 0.25 -22.97
N PRO A 14 5.33 0.42 -22.67
CA PRO A 14 4.61 1.60 -23.12
C PRO A 14 5.36 2.86 -22.67
N LYS A 15 5.57 3.78 -23.63
CA LYS A 15 6.24 5.06 -23.33
C LYS A 15 5.47 5.79 -22.22
N ILE A 16 6.20 6.37 -21.30
CA ILE A 16 5.68 7.26 -20.27
C ILE A 16 6.29 8.65 -20.47
N GLU A 17 5.56 9.65 -20.04
CA GLU A 17 6.12 10.99 -19.92
C GLU A 17 7.08 11.02 -18.73
N LEU A 18 8.35 11.36 -18.99
CA LEU A 18 9.36 11.36 -17.94
C LEU A 18 9.19 12.60 -17.07
N ASN A 19 9.09 12.38 -15.77
CA ASN A 19 9.13 13.45 -14.79
C ASN A 19 10.57 13.95 -14.65
N PRO A 20 10.86 15.26 -14.83
CA PRO A 20 12.23 15.80 -14.80
C PRO A 20 12.93 15.64 -13.45
N ILE A 21 12.18 15.56 -12.34
CA ILE A 21 12.71 15.33 -10.99
C ILE A 21 13.06 13.85 -10.78
N LEU A 22 12.20 12.96 -11.29
CA LEU A 22 12.35 11.51 -11.11
C LEU A 22 13.38 10.90 -12.07
N GLY A 23 13.57 11.53 -13.24
CA GLY A 23 14.50 11.05 -14.25
C GLY A 23 14.03 9.75 -14.94
N PRO A 24 14.96 8.85 -15.28
CA PRO A 24 14.63 7.61 -15.99
C PRO A 24 13.79 6.66 -15.11
N GLU A 25 13.00 5.80 -15.77
CA GLU A 25 12.26 4.78 -15.07
C GLU A 25 13.18 3.68 -14.55
N VAL A 26 13.09 3.42 -13.25
CA VAL A 26 13.87 2.40 -12.53
C VAL A 26 12.92 1.34 -11.99
N TRP A 27 13.23 0.08 -12.25
CA TRP A 27 12.47 -1.07 -11.78
C TRP A 27 13.23 -1.82 -10.69
N LEU A 28 12.56 -2.10 -9.58
CA LEU A 28 13.10 -2.89 -8.48
C LEU A 28 12.15 -4.02 -8.12
N ASN A 29 12.69 -5.12 -7.61
CA ASN A 29 11.88 -6.18 -7.01
C ASN A 29 11.10 -5.60 -5.82
N ILE A 30 9.81 -5.94 -5.72
CA ILE A 30 8.95 -5.37 -4.68
C ILE A 30 9.43 -5.72 -3.28
N VAL A 31 9.21 -4.79 -2.36
CA VAL A 31 9.39 -5.01 -0.92
C VAL A 31 8.00 -5.02 -0.28
N VAL A 32 7.69 -6.08 0.47
CA VAL A 32 6.45 -6.23 1.23
C VAL A 32 6.81 -6.70 2.64
N ASP A 33 6.33 -6.01 3.66
CA ASP A 33 6.65 -6.27 5.07
C ASP A 33 8.17 -6.38 5.32
N GLY A 34 8.95 -5.50 4.68
CA GLY A 34 10.41 -5.45 4.79
C GLY A 34 11.17 -6.55 4.04
N LYS A 35 10.49 -7.46 3.36
CA LYS A 35 11.10 -8.58 2.60
C LYS A 35 11.05 -8.33 1.09
N VAL A 36 12.16 -8.63 0.41
CA VAL A 36 12.23 -8.56 -1.07
C VAL A 36 11.56 -9.77 -1.68
N HIS A 37 10.67 -9.54 -2.67
CA HIS A 37 9.98 -10.57 -3.41
C HIS A 37 10.25 -10.46 -4.91
N THR A 38 10.83 -11.49 -5.50
CA THR A 38 11.36 -11.47 -6.89
C THR A 38 10.33 -11.80 -7.97
N TRP A 39 9.11 -12.19 -7.61
CA TRP A 39 8.06 -12.53 -8.59
C TRP A 39 7.43 -11.31 -9.23
N TYR A 40 7.66 -10.15 -8.64
CA TYR A 40 7.13 -8.88 -9.09
C TYR A 40 8.17 -7.79 -9.02
N SER A 41 8.01 -6.80 -9.87
CA SER A 41 8.78 -5.57 -9.83
C SER A 41 7.85 -4.36 -9.84
N VAL A 42 8.31 -3.27 -9.27
CA VAL A 42 7.61 -1.98 -9.29
C VAL A 42 8.56 -0.89 -9.77
N SER A 43 8.04 0.02 -10.58
CA SER A 43 8.81 1.17 -11.05
C SER A 43 8.60 2.39 -10.15
N ASN A 44 9.58 3.29 -10.16
CA ASN A 44 9.46 4.61 -9.54
C ASN A 44 8.35 5.49 -10.16
N TYR A 45 7.75 5.07 -11.29
CA TYR A 45 6.57 5.66 -11.92
C TYR A 45 5.26 4.96 -11.54
N GLY A 46 5.28 4.06 -10.55
CA GLY A 46 4.09 3.39 -10.05
C GLY A 46 3.61 2.20 -10.87
N ARG A 47 4.30 1.82 -11.95
CA ARG A 47 3.93 0.63 -12.73
C ARG A 47 4.36 -0.63 -11.99
N VAL A 48 3.53 -1.67 -12.03
CA VAL A 48 3.78 -2.98 -11.41
C VAL A 48 3.87 -4.05 -12.49
N ALA A 49 4.88 -4.91 -12.41
CA ALA A 49 5.10 -6.01 -13.34
C ALA A 49 5.15 -7.35 -12.61
N SER A 50 4.59 -8.39 -13.22
CA SER A 50 4.68 -9.78 -12.76
C SER A 50 5.65 -10.56 -13.65
N HIS A 51 6.54 -11.33 -13.04
CA HIS A 51 7.44 -12.27 -13.69
C HIS A 51 6.89 -13.70 -13.66
N ILE A 52 5.68 -13.90 -13.18
CA ILE A 52 5.00 -15.18 -13.15
C ILE A 52 4.47 -15.49 -14.55
N MET A 53 4.94 -16.60 -15.11
CA MET A 53 4.48 -17.14 -16.38
C MET A 53 3.63 -18.38 -16.15
N ALA A 54 2.81 -18.72 -17.15
CA ALA A 54 1.98 -19.90 -17.11
C ALA A 54 2.27 -20.76 -18.35
N ARG A 55 2.47 -22.06 -18.16
CA ARG A 55 2.63 -23.04 -19.22
C ARG A 55 1.57 -24.12 -19.08
N ALA A 56 0.81 -24.37 -20.15
CA ALA A 56 -0.14 -25.48 -20.17
C ALA A 56 0.61 -26.82 -20.09
N LEU A 57 0.18 -27.70 -19.19
CA LEU A 57 0.77 -29.04 -18.99
C LEU A 57 0.23 -30.09 -19.97
N GLY A 58 -0.66 -29.69 -20.89
CA GLY A 58 -1.34 -30.54 -21.86
C GLY A 58 -2.85 -30.42 -21.77
N ARG A 59 -3.58 -31.10 -22.69
CA ARG A 59 -5.04 -31.08 -22.70
C ARG A 59 -5.60 -31.69 -21.40
N GLY A 60 -6.26 -30.87 -20.58
CA GLY A 60 -6.93 -31.31 -19.35
C GLY A 60 -6.06 -31.41 -18.10
N SER A 61 -4.75 -31.20 -18.17
CA SER A 61 -3.80 -31.36 -17.06
C SER A 61 -3.51 -30.09 -16.25
N GLY A 62 -4.17 -28.98 -16.54
CA GLY A 62 -3.97 -27.72 -15.82
C GLY A 62 -2.81 -26.86 -16.38
N CYS A 63 -2.30 -25.98 -15.54
CA CYS A 63 -1.30 -24.99 -15.91
C CYS A 63 -0.22 -24.91 -14.83
N GLU A 64 1.04 -25.09 -15.24
CA GLU A 64 2.18 -24.83 -14.38
C GLU A 64 2.52 -23.34 -14.37
N ARG A 65 2.80 -22.81 -13.19
CA ARG A 65 3.33 -21.44 -13.03
C ARG A 65 4.81 -21.50 -12.71
N PHE A 66 5.57 -20.67 -13.39
CA PHE A 66 7.01 -20.56 -13.19
C PHE A 66 7.44 -19.09 -13.24
N ILE A 67 8.62 -18.81 -12.70
CA ILE A 67 9.20 -17.47 -12.71
C ILE A 67 10.17 -17.36 -13.88
N ASN A 68 9.99 -16.33 -14.68
CA ASN A 68 10.94 -15.96 -15.72
C ASN A 68 11.36 -14.49 -15.51
N PRO A 69 12.57 -14.24 -14.99
CA PRO A 69 13.03 -12.89 -14.71
C PRO A 69 13.19 -12.02 -15.97
N ASP A 70 13.38 -12.67 -17.12
CA ASP A 70 13.58 -11.99 -18.41
C ASP A 70 12.26 -11.65 -19.12
N GLN A 71 11.15 -12.15 -18.61
CA GLN A 71 9.81 -11.86 -19.10
C GLN A 71 8.93 -11.23 -18.02
N TYR A 72 8.01 -10.39 -18.43
CA TYR A 72 7.10 -9.74 -17.51
C TYR A 72 5.75 -9.41 -18.17
N ASN A 73 4.73 -9.31 -17.32
CA ASN A 73 3.42 -8.79 -17.69
C ASN A 73 3.13 -7.56 -16.81
N LEU A 74 2.80 -6.44 -17.44
CA LEU A 74 2.31 -5.27 -16.70
C LEU A 74 0.96 -5.57 -16.06
N LEU A 75 0.86 -5.32 -14.77
CA LEU A 75 -0.36 -5.53 -14.01
C LEU A 75 -1.20 -4.26 -14.00
N LYS A 76 -2.49 -4.40 -14.32
CA LYS A 76 -3.46 -3.33 -14.13
C LYS A 76 -3.97 -3.39 -12.68
N GLY A 77 -3.80 -2.30 -11.94
CA GLY A 77 -4.34 -2.18 -10.59
C GLY A 77 -5.87 -2.06 -10.59
N LYS A 78 -6.49 -2.56 -9.53
CA LYS A 78 -7.91 -2.37 -9.25
C LYS A 78 -8.09 -1.06 -8.49
N ILE A 79 -8.96 -0.18 -8.97
CA ILE A 79 -9.35 1.04 -8.27
C ILE A 79 -10.37 0.67 -7.18
N ASN A 80 -10.06 1.01 -5.94
CA ASN A 80 -10.99 0.91 -4.82
C ASN A 80 -11.54 2.29 -4.46
N TYR A 81 -12.83 2.32 -4.16
CA TYR A 81 -13.53 3.53 -3.79
C TYR A 81 -13.71 3.61 -2.27
N GLN A 82 -13.85 4.83 -1.75
CA GLN A 82 -14.24 5.07 -0.36
C GLN A 82 -15.66 4.56 -0.12
N SER A 83 -16.07 4.52 1.14
CA SER A 83 -17.41 4.06 1.54
C SER A 83 -18.57 4.88 0.92
N ASP A 84 -18.30 6.07 0.43
CA ASP A 84 -19.25 6.91 -0.31
C ASP A 84 -19.49 6.45 -1.77
N GLY A 85 -18.68 5.50 -2.27
CA GLY A 85 -18.74 4.96 -3.62
C GLY A 85 -18.37 5.95 -4.74
N LYS A 86 -17.93 7.17 -4.39
CA LYS A 86 -17.64 8.26 -5.34
C LYS A 86 -16.17 8.60 -5.39
N ASN A 87 -15.53 8.72 -4.23
CA ASN A 87 -14.13 9.08 -4.15
C ASN A 87 -13.24 7.84 -4.20
N ILE A 88 -12.12 7.92 -4.94
CA ILE A 88 -11.15 6.85 -5.01
C ILE A 88 -10.38 6.81 -3.68
N ALA A 89 -10.24 5.62 -3.10
CA ALA A 89 -9.47 5.39 -1.88
C ALA A 89 -8.02 5.05 -2.20
N CYS A 90 -7.79 4.13 -3.13
CA CYS A 90 -6.47 3.67 -3.53
C CYS A 90 -6.54 2.80 -4.79
N VAL A 91 -5.36 2.52 -5.35
CA VAL A 91 -5.15 1.48 -6.36
C VAL A 91 -4.53 0.27 -5.68
N GLU A 92 -5.05 -0.92 -5.94
CA GLU A 92 -4.61 -2.17 -5.32
C GLU A 92 -4.25 -3.23 -6.36
N HIS A 93 -3.32 -4.10 -6.00
CA HIS A 93 -2.93 -5.28 -6.76
C HIS A 93 -3.16 -6.53 -5.91
N MET A 94 -3.76 -7.55 -6.52
CA MET A 94 -3.85 -8.88 -5.94
C MET A 94 -2.62 -9.68 -6.39
N LEU A 95 -1.69 -9.91 -5.47
CA LEU A 95 -0.41 -10.56 -5.73
C LEU A 95 -0.36 -11.95 -5.09
N LEU A 96 0.34 -12.86 -5.73
CA LEU A 96 0.57 -14.23 -5.27
C LEU A 96 1.93 -14.31 -4.58
N PHE A 97 1.98 -14.92 -3.40
CA PHE A 97 3.20 -15.09 -2.62
C PHE A 97 3.39 -16.55 -2.23
N PRO A 98 4.63 -17.05 -2.07
CA PRO A 98 4.87 -18.32 -1.41
C PRO A 98 4.27 -18.34 0.00
N SER A 99 3.75 -19.47 0.45
CA SER A 99 3.10 -19.59 1.76
C SER A 99 4.04 -19.28 2.94
N ASP A 100 5.35 -19.49 2.75
CA ASP A 100 6.41 -19.22 3.73
C ASP A 100 6.92 -17.77 3.70
N PHE A 101 6.41 -16.95 2.78
CA PHE A 101 6.82 -15.54 2.67
C PHE A 101 6.40 -14.73 3.90
N PHE A 102 5.20 -14.98 4.42
CA PHE A 102 4.68 -14.33 5.61
C PHE A 102 4.85 -15.23 6.83
N THR A 103 5.76 -14.85 7.74
CA THR A 103 6.08 -15.65 8.94
C THR A 103 5.12 -15.42 10.12
N ASP A 104 4.28 -14.39 10.06
CA ASP A 104 3.35 -14.07 11.14
C ASP A 104 1.95 -14.65 10.85
N TYR A 105 1.50 -15.54 11.76
CA TYR A 105 0.18 -16.18 11.78
C TYR A 105 -1.01 -15.20 11.94
N SER A 106 -0.77 -13.90 12.01
CA SER A 106 -1.83 -12.91 12.25
C SER A 106 -2.74 -12.64 11.04
N TYR A 107 -2.39 -13.14 9.87
CA TYR A 107 -3.24 -13.03 8.69
C TYR A 107 -3.89 -14.38 8.41
N ALA A 108 -5.20 -14.45 8.58
CA ALA A 108 -6.01 -15.60 8.22
C ALA A 108 -5.64 -16.05 6.80
N VAL A 109 -4.95 -17.18 6.72
CA VAL A 109 -4.67 -17.86 5.47
C VAL A 109 -6.02 -18.21 4.87
N HIS A 110 -6.45 -17.46 3.85
CA HIS A 110 -7.61 -17.89 3.06
C HIS A 110 -7.26 -19.26 2.46
N PRO A 111 -8.11 -20.29 2.65
CA PRO A 111 -7.79 -21.65 2.24
C PRO A 111 -7.77 -21.89 0.72
N SER A 112 -7.65 -20.84 -0.08
CA SER A 112 -7.45 -20.95 -1.52
C SER A 112 -5.98 -21.12 -1.92
N SER A 113 -5.16 -21.78 -1.07
CA SER A 113 -3.79 -22.14 -1.42
C SER A 113 -3.78 -23.25 -2.46
N VAL A 114 -3.93 -22.88 -3.72
CA VAL A 114 -3.57 -23.78 -4.81
C VAL A 114 -2.04 -23.83 -4.83
N ASN A 115 -1.46 -25.00 -4.53
CA ASN A 115 -0.02 -25.25 -4.58
C ASN A 115 0.87 -24.49 -3.57
N GLY A 116 0.43 -24.28 -2.33
CA GLY A 116 1.28 -23.67 -1.30
C GLY A 116 1.56 -22.18 -1.48
N ASN A 117 0.73 -21.47 -2.25
CA ASN A 117 0.85 -20.03 -2.46
C ASN A 117 -0.32 -19.29 -1.82
N VAL A 118 -0.08 -18.07 -1.33
CA VAL A 118 -1.07 -17.19 -0.70
C VAL A 118 -1.30 -15.96 -1.56
N THR A 119 -2.56 -15.60 -1.79
CA THR A 119 -2.90 -14.35 -2.48
C THR A 119 -3.12 -13.24 -1.46
N ARG A 120 -2.47 -12.10 -1.66
CA ARG A 120 -2.65 -10.91 -0.82
C ARG A 120 -2.91 -9.67 -1.68
N THR A 121 -3.82 -8.83 -1.20
CA THR A 121 -4.06 -7.51 -1.79
C THR A 121 -3.05 -6.51 -1.20
N VAL A 122 -2.33 -5.81 -2.07
CA VAL A 122 -1.32 -4.81 -1.68
C VAL A 122 -1.62 -3.49 -2.38
N LYS A 123 -1.51 -2.39 -1.65
CA LYS A 123 -1.74 -1.04 -2.19
C LYS A 123 -0.55 -0.62 -3.06
N GLN A 124 -0.83 -0.03 -4.22
CA GLN A 124 0.19 0.38 -5.18
C GLN A 124 1.17 1.41 -4.61
N HIS A 125 0.68 2.43 -3.89
CA HIS A 125 1.54 3.42 -3.25
C HIS A 125 2.50 2.80 -2.23
N SER A 126 2.06 1.78 -1.48
CA SER A 126 2.94 1.05 -0.55
C SER A 126 4.03 0.29 -1.31
N LEU A 127 3.67 -0.42 -2.40
CA LEU A 127 4.67 -1.10 -3.23
C LEU A 127 5.75 -0.14 -3.73
N VAL A 128 5.35 1.05 -4.21
CA VAL A 128 6.28 2.04 -4.73
C VAL A 128 7.20 2.57 -3.63
N ILE A 129 6.63 3.11 -2.56
CA ILE A 129 7.41 3.80 -1.54
C ILE A 129 8.27 2.85 -0.70
N ASP A 130 7.75 1.65 -0.36
CA ASP A 130 8.50 0.68 0.44
C ASP A 130 9.64 0.04 -0.35
N THR A 131 9.50 -0.06 -1.67
CA THR A 131 10.53 -0.61 -2.55
C THR A 131 11.63 0.40 -2.87
N HIS A 132 11.26 1.62 -3.24
CA HIS A 132 12.23 2.63 -3.68
C HIS A 132 12.78 3.49 -2.54
N HIS A 133 11.95 3.78 -1.54
CA HIS A 133 12.28 4.62 -0.39
C HIS A 133 12.04 3.87 0.91
N SER A 134 12.99 3.05 1.38
CA SER A 134 12.87 2.45 2.70
C SER A 134 12.75 3.54 3.77
N ILE A 135 11.91 3.33 4.78
CA ILE A 135 11.65 4.33 5.83
C ILE A 135 12.91 4.72 6.60
N ASP A 136 13.90 3.82 6.68
CA ASP A 136 15.16 4.09 7.38
C ASP A 136 16.08 5.06 6.62
N LYS A 137 15.99 5.07 5.28
CA LYS A 137 16.74 6.00 4.43
C LYS A 137 15.95 7.25 4.09
N HIS A 138 14.64 7.14 4.10
CA HIS A 138 13.69 8.20 3.75
C HIS A 138 12.59 8.28 4.82
N PRO A 139 12.94 8.70 6.04
CA PRO A 139 11.99 8.83 7.13
C PRO A 139 10.95 9.92 6.85
N PRO A 140 9.85 9.98 7.61
CA PRO A 140 8.91 11.09 7.53
C PRO A 140 9.62 12.42 7.60
N SER A 141 9.25 13.38 6.74
CA SER A 141 9.94 14.66 6.54
C SER A 141 10.23 15.44 7.83
N ARG A 142 9.34 15.35 8.82
CA ARG A 142 9.51 15.97 10.14
C ARG A 142 10.58 15.32 11.02
N LEU A 143 11.02 14.14 10.69
CA LEU A 143 11.95 13.34 11.48
C LEU A 143 13.33 13.21 10.81
N ILE A 144 13.48 13.77 9.62
CA ILE A 144 14.70 13.61 8.80
C ILE A 144 15.96 14.02 9.59
N ASP A 145 15.91 15.17 10.26
CA ASP A 145 17.07 15.73 10.98
C ASP A 145 17.39 15.00 12.28
N CYS A 146 16.47 14.25 12.82
CA CYS A 146 16.65 13.55 14.12
C CYS A 146 16.53 12.03 14.00
N TRP A 147 16.32 11.47 12.81
CA TRP A 147 16.06 10.05 12.63
C TRP A 147 17.10 9.16 13.28
N ASP A 148 18.37 9.46 13.11
CA ASP A 148 19.47 8.65 13.63
C ASP A 148 19.56 8.68 15.16
N THR A 149 19.04 9.72 15.81
CA THR A 149 19.02 9.88 17.26
C THR A 149 17.80 9.25 17.92
N ILE A 150 16.79 8.84 17.15
CA ILE A 150 15.56 8.21 17.67
C ILE A 150 15.89 6.79 18.15
N PRO A 151 15.49 6.39 19.37
CA PRO A 151 15.62 5.02 19.84
C PRO A 151 14.94 4.00 18.92
N GLU A 152 15.53 2.81 18.77
CA GLU A 152 15.03 1.80 17.83
C GLU A 152 13.58 1.38 18.12
N VAL A 153 13.18 1.30 19.39
CA VAL A 153 11.78 1.02 19.77
C VAL A 153 10.81 2.05 19.22
N ALA A 154 11.20 3.35 19.23
CA ALA A 154 10.39 4.41 18.68
C ALA A 154 10.39 4.38 17.13
N LYS A 155 11.52 4.06 16.50
CA LYS A 155 11.59 3.84 15.05
C LYS A 155 10.67 2.71 14.62
N GLN A 156 10.65 1.61 15.36
CA GLN A 156 9.76 0.47 15.09
C GLN A 156 8.28 0.91 15.11
N TRP A 157 7.88 1.63 16.16
CA TRP A 157 6.52 2.17 16.24
C TRP A 157 6.20 3.11 15.07
N ILE A 158 7.14 3.96 14.64
CA ILE A 158 6.97 4.85 13.49
C ILE A 158 6.81 4.04 12.20
N ARG A 159 7.60 2.98 11.98
CA ARG A 159 7.46 2.09 10.81
C ARG A 159 6.07 1.47 10.72
N GLU A 160 5.48 1.10 11.85
CA GLU A 160 4.16 0.46 11.95
C GLU A 160 2.99 1.45 11.80
N THR A 161 3.19 2.72 12.18
CA THR A 161 2.12 3.71 12.27
C THR A 161 2.16 4.80 11.21
N ALA A 162 3.30 4.96 10.52
CA ALA A 162 3.40 5.93 9.44
C ALA A 162 2.47 5.58 8.28
N VAL A 163 1.77 6.59 7.77
CA VAL A 163 0.89 6.47 6.61
C VAL A 163 1.51 7.12 5.39
N ILE A 164 1.03 6.73 4.21
CA ILE A 164 1.47 7.31 2.94
C ILE A 164 0.44 8.35 2.49
N ASN A 165 0.90 9.55 2.21
CA ASN A 165 0.13 10.66 1.66
C ASN A 165 0.47 10.85 0.18
N HIS A 166 -0.52 11.19 -0.64
CA HIS A 166 -0.34 11.68 -2.01
C HIS A 166 -0.28 13.21 -1.94
N ILE A 167 0.85 13.79 -2.38
CA ILE A 167 1.12 15.24 -2.26
C ILE A 167 0.12 16.05 -3.07
N ASP A 168 -0.28 15.55 -4.24
CA ASP A 168 -1.29 16.15 -5.12
C ASP A 168 -2.74 15.78 -4.76
N HIS A 169 -2.94 14.94 -3.74
CA HIS A 169 -4.23 14.40 -3.31
C HIS A 169 -4.94 13.50 -4.35
N ASP A 170 -4.25 13.06 -5.41
CA ASP A 170 -4.77 12.06 -6.35
C ASP A 170 -4.29 10.65 -5.95
N PRO A 171 -5.16 9.78 -5.41
CA PRO A 171 -4.78 8.43 -5.00
C PRO A 171 -4.46 7.48 -6.18
N CYS A 172 -4.66 7.92 -7.42
CA CYS A 172 -4.24 7.20 -8.62
C CYS A 172 -2.82 7.57 -9.07
N ASN A 173 -2.30 8.73 -8.66
CA ASN A 173 -0.97 9.18 -9.01
C ASN A 173 0.07 8.60 -8.04
N ASN A 174 0.50 7.37 -8.30
CA ASN A 174 1.43 6.63 -7.46
C ASN A 174 2.90 6.75 -7.92
N ILE A 175 3.28 7.86 -8.57
CA ILE A 175 4.69 8.14 -8.87
C ILE A 175 5.45 8.46 -7.58
N LEU A 176 6.72 8.03 -7.48
CA LEU A 176 7.49 8.10 -6.24
C LEU A 176 7.59 9.52 -5.67
N VAL A 177 7.81 10.54 -6.51
CA VAL A 177 7.93 11.94 -6.08
C VAL A 177 6.63 12.55 -5.55
N ASN A 178 5.49 11.90 -5.81
CA ASN A 178 4.18 12.30 -5.29
C ASN A 178 3.81 11.62 -3.97
N LEU A 179 4.67 10.74 -3.47
CA LEU A 179 4.40 9.95 -2.27
C LEU A 179 5.31 10.40 -1.13
N GLU A 180 4.72 10.62 0.04
CA GLU A 180 5.47 10.92 1.26
C GLU A 180 4.94 10.11 2.45
N ARG A 181 5.84 9.78 3.40
CA ARG A 181 5.43 9.22 4.69
C ARG A 181 5.15 10.33 5.68
N CYS A 182 4.02 10.23 6.35
CA CYS A 182 3.61 11.21 7.36
C CYS A 182 2.84 10.54 8.48
N THR A 183 2.49 11.30 9.51
CA THR A 183 1.56 10.82 10.54
C THR A 183 0.12 10.87 10.03
N GLN A 184 -0.75 10.02 10.59
CA GLN A 184 -2.19 10.06 10.29
C GLN A 184 -2.78 11.47 10.51
N ARG A 185 -2.31 12.18 11.54
CA ARG A 185 -2.74 13.56 11.83
C ARG A 185 -2.37 14.54 10.72
N ASP A 186 -1.15 14.42 10.17
CA ASP A 186 -0.69 15.30 9.10
C ASP A 186 -1.39 15.00 7.79
N ASN A 187 -1.62 13.72 7.49
CA ASN A 187 -2.43 13.30 6.33
C ASN A 187 -3.85 13.89 6.38
N ILE A 188 -4.52 13.80 7.55
CA ILE A 188 -5.84 14.41 7.74
C ILE A 188 -5.78 15.93 7.58
N ARG A 189 -4.77 16.60 8.13
CA ARG A 189 -4.59 18.05 7.99
C ARG A 189 -4.38 18.48 6.54
N ALA A 190 -3.57 17.74 5.79
CA ALA A 190 -3.37 17.99 4.37
C ALA A 190 -4.68 17.89 3.60
N ALA A 191 -5.46 16.82 3.83
CA ALA A 191 -6.77 16.62 3.22
C ALA A 191 -7.76 17.74 3.60
N VAL A 192 -7.83 18.14 4.87
CA VAL A 192 -8.71 19.25 5.33
C VAL A 192 -8.31 20.57 4.67
N LYS A 193 -7.02 20.86 4.55
CA LYS A 193 -6.52 22.07 3.89
C LYS A 193 -6.90 22.09 2.40
N PHE A 194 -6.78 20.97 1.73
CA PHE A 194 -7.06 20.84 0.29
C PHE A 194 -8.57 20.91 -0.01
N TYR A 195 -9.38 20.15 0.72
CA TYR A 195 -10.83 20.06 0.48
C TYR A 195 -11.66 21.13 1.21
N GLY A 196 -11.03 22.12 1.85
CA GLY A 196 -11.72 23.28 2.42
C GLY A 196 -12.63 22.97 3.61
N GLY A 197 -12.24 22.08 4.50
CA GLY A 197 -12.92 21.90 5.80
C GLY A 197 -14.31 21.24 5.76
N SER A 198 -14.77 20.75 4.62
CA SER A 198 -16.05 20.03 4.51
C SER A 198 -16.08 18.69 5.27
N PHE A 199 -14.91 18.19 5.68
CA PHE A 199 -14.77 16.97 6.51
C PHE A 199 -15.36 17.09 7.93
N GLN A 200 -15.54 18.32 8.46
CA GLN A 200 -16.09 18.51 9.82
C GLN A 200 -17.61 18.36 9.93
N LYS A 201 -18.36 18.43 8.82
CA LYS A 201 -19.82 18.36 8.88
C LYS A 201 -20.39 16.97 9.15
N ASN A 202 -19.67 15.90 8.80
CA ASN A 202 -20.19 14.53 8.93
C ASN A 202 -19.93 13.87 10.29
N ASN A 203 -18.99 14.41 11.11
CA ASN A 203 -18.70 13.86 12.44
C ASN A 203 -19.64 14.39 13.55
N LYS A 204 -20.55 15.31 13.24
CA LYS A 204 -21.55 15.77 14.25
C LYS A 204 -22.70 14.79 14.46
N CYS A 205 -22.84 13.74 13.63
CA CYS A 205 -23.99 12.82 13.74
C CYS A 205 -23.79 11.72 14.78
N SER A 206 -22.55 11.30 15.08
CA SER A 206 -22.29 10.18 16.02
C SER A 206 -22.38 10.58 17.50
N THR A 207 -22.05 11.82 17.84
CA THR A 207 -22.09 12.28 19.25
C THR A 207 -23.50 12.53 19.78
N LYS A 208 -24.48 12.80 18.91
CA LYS A 208 -25.89 12.96 19.35
C LYS A 208 -26.56 11.63 19.72
N LYS A 209 -26.21 10.51 19.06
CA LYS A 209 -26.74 9.18 19.39
C LYS A 209 -26.28 8.68 20.77
N ILE A 210 -24.99 8.88 21.08
CA ILE A 210 -24.41 8.43 22.36
C ILE A 210 -25.01 9.20 23.56
N LYS A 211 -25.36 10.49 23.39
CA LYS A 211 -26.02 11.27 24.45
C LYS A 211 -27.48 10.86 24.69
N LEU A 212 -28.18 10.36 23.70
CA LEU A 212 -29.56 9.89 23.82
C LEU A 212 -29.65 8.50 24.49
N GLU A 213 -28.71 7.63 24.23
CA GLU A 213 -28.67 6.31 24.91
C GLU A 213 -28.29 6.42 26.38
N LYS A 214 -27.31 7.28 26.75
CA LYS A 214 -26.96 7.55 28.16
C LYS A 214 -28.09 8.25 28.95
N LYS A 215 -29.03 8.92 28.29
CA LYS A 215 -30.20 9.53 28.95
C LYS A 215 -31.32 8.53 29.17
N LYS A 216 -31.42 7.47 28.37
CA LYS A 216 -32.38 6.36 28.58
C LYS A 216 -31.95 5.42 29.71
N GLU A 217 -30.67 5.15 29.88
CA GLU A 217 -30.19 4.32 30.99
C GLU A 217 -30.28 4.96 32.37
N ARG A 218 -30.19 6.32 32.46
CA ARG A 218 -30.37 7.05 33.74
C ARG A 218 -31.83 7.22 34.19
N GLY A 219 -32.79 7.06 33.29
CA GLY A 219 -34.22 7.18 33.59
C GLY A 219 -34.88 5.91 34.11
N SER A 220 -34.16 4.79 34.16
CA SER A 220 -34.71 3.50 34.59
C SER A 220 -34.34 3.10 36.05
N LEU A 221 -33.60 3.91 36.77
CA LEU A 221 -33.08 3.58 38.12
C LEU A 221 -33.81 4.29 39.27
N ASP A 222 -34.78 5.18 38.97
CA ASP A 222 -35.49 5.96 40.02
C ASP A 222 -36.89 5.39 40.37
N PHE A 223 -37.20 4.12 40.10
CA PHE A 223 -38.48 3.52 40.44
C PHE A 223 -38.38 2.21 41.27
N LEU A 224 -37.41 2.12 42.18
CA LEU A 224 -37.37 1.07 43.19
C LEU A 224 -36.65 1.61 44.45
N LEU A 225 -37.36 2.40 45.26
CA LEU A 225 -37.21 2.51 46.71
C LEU A 225 -38.57 2.98 47.29
#